data_6199eba8e3df3f6606657a82f9839334
#
_entry.id   6199eba8e3df3f6606657a82f9839334
#
_cell.length_a   1.000
_cell.length_b   1.000
_cell.length_c   1.000
_cell.angle_alpha   90.00
_cell.angle_beta   90.00
_cell.angle_gamma   90.00
#
_symmetry.space_group_name_H-M   'P 1'
#
loop_
_entity.id
_entity.type
_entity.pdbx_description
1 polymer ?
#
loop_
_entity_poly.entity_id
_entity_poly.type
_entity_poly.pdbx_seq_one_letter_code
_entity_poly.pdbx_strand_id
1 'polypeptide(L)'
;MEKKFTWIPFYTELAKKLLEFKDNRSDLVKIVYELDEKYVNFINNHDKSQVFDIDFFSFFSIFNRGLTEENRKIICGFLKNKLNISAEIPSDFDSIPLVDNRKSTFYRRETADSQIPLLCSLFEAVFNDDLPLVEKLFDKVLGFNGIKWNITMGFYWISPYNFMPLDSNSRNYLKNNGINVFDEKELNGKNYLNLLEEIKDCIQTRKLKEKSIPEISYNAWNGANTMPNNSLADNLTDQLTDLLLHTHNLILHGAPGTGKTFLAKEIAKRMGCTQNEIGFVQFHPSYDYTDFVEGLRPKSQNNGEIGFERKDGVFKEFCKRALQNL
;
A
#
# COMPACT_ATOMS: atom_id res chain seq x y z
N MET A 1 -7.02 21.16 18.60
CA MET A 1 -6.25 19.94 18.28
C MET A 1 -7.14 19.06 17.44
N GLU A 2 -6.78 18.79 16.18
CA GLU A 2 -7.44 17.78 15.37
C GLU A 2 -7.33 16.44 16.10
N LYS A 3 -8.45 15.73 16.23
CA LYS A 3 -8.46 14.37 16.80
C LYS A 3 -7.84 13.44 15.78
N LYS A 4 -6.61 12.99 16.02
CA LYS A 4 -5.98 11.91 15.25
C LYS A 4 -6.60 10.56 15.62
N PHE A 5 -6.61 9.63 14.64
CA PHE A 5 -7.05 8.24 14.83
C PHE A 5 -8.53 8.11 15.19
N THR A 6 -9.39 8.92 14.56
CA THR A 6 -10.85 8.88 14.79
C THR A 6 -11.48 7.56 14.35
N TRP A 7 -10.75 6.76 13.55
CA TRP A 7 -11.18 5.45 13.11
C TRP A 7 -11.14 4.38 14.22
N ILE A 8 -10.31 4.53 15.25
CA ILE A 8 -10.10 3.48 16.27
C ILE A 8 -11.40 3.08 16.99
N PRO A 9 -12.23 4.00 17.51
CA PRO A 9 -13.47 3.61 18.18
C PRO A 9 -14.43 2.84 17.24
N PHE A 10 -14.52 3.26 15.98
CA PHE A 10 -15.35 2.61 14.99
C PHE A 10 -14.87 1.18 14.68
N TYR A 11 -13.56 1.01 14.44
CA TYR A 11 -12.99 -0.29 14.11
C TYR A 11 -13.05 -1.27 15.29
N THR A 12 -12.84 -0.77 16.51
CA THR A 12 -12.98 -1.59 17.73
C THR A 12 -14.42 -2.09 17.89
N GLU A 13 -15.43 -1.22 17.70
CA GLU A 13 -16.83 -1.63 17.77
C GLU A 13 -17.21 -2.55 16.62
N LEU A 14 -16.75 -2.28 15.41
CA LEU A 14 -16.92 -3.17 14.25
C LEU A 14 -16.32 -4.55 14.54
N ALA A 15 -15.10 -4.64 15.07
CA ALA A 15 -14.49 -5.91 15.42
C ALA A 15 -15.34 -6.70 16.41
N LYS A 16 -15.90 -6.03 17.43
CA LYS A 16 -16.82 -6.64 18.39
C LYS A 16 -18.08 -7.18 17.69
N LYS A 17 -18.65 -6.40 16.77
CA LYS A 17 -19.83 -6.80 16.00
C LYS A 17 -19.58 -7.99 15.09
N LEU A 18 -18.40 -8.10 14.49
CA LEU A 18 -18.04 -9.24 13.65
C LEU A 18 -18.00 -10.55 14.44
N LEU A 19 -17.60 -10.54 15.72
CA LEU A 19 -17.62 -11.73 16.57
C LEU A 19 -19.01 -12.30 16.80
N GLU A 20 -20.07 -11.49 16.70
CA GLU A 20 -21.46 -11.93 16.77
C GLU A 20 -21.84 -12.89 15.60
N PHE A 21 -21.07 -12.86 14.50
CA PHE A 21 -21.28 -13.71 13.32
C PHE A 21 -20.42 -14.99 13.31
N LYS A 22 -19.74 -15.33 14.40
CA LYS A 22 -18.82 -16.47 14.47
C LYS A 22 -19.45 -17.77 13.98
N ASP A 23 -20.72 -18.00 14.32
CA ASP A 23 -21.47 -19.21 13.97
C ASP A 23 -22.34 -19.04 12.71
N ASN A 24 -22.45 -17.83 12.17
CA ASN A 24 -23.27 -17.53 10.99
C ASN A 24 -22.59 -16.53 10.03
N ARG A 25 -21.38 -16.84 9.57
CA ARG A 25 -20.58 -15.98 8.70
C ARG A 25 -21.18 -15.77 7.30
N SER A 26 -22.10 -16.65 6.89
CA SER A 26 -22.85 -16.45 5.62
C SER A 26 -23.65 -15.15 5.60
N ASP A 27 -24.10 -14.67 6.77
CA ASP A 27 -24.80 -13.38 6.83
C ASP A 27 -23.84 -12.19 6.67
N LEU A 28 -22.57 -12.30 7.09
CA LEU A 28 -21.54 -11.31 6.74
C LEU A 28 -21.31 -11.24 5.23
N VAL A 29 -21.29 -12.40 4.56
CA VAL A 29 -21.13 -12.46 3.10
C VAL A 29 -22.28 -11.72 2.42
N LYS A 30 -23.52 -11.89 2.90
CA LYS A 30 -24.69 -11.15 2.36
C LYS A 30 -24.51 -9.64 2.52
N ILE A 31 -24.06 -9.18 3.70
CA ILE A 31 -23.81 -7.75 3.95
C ILE A 31 -22.76 -7.21 2.97
N VAL A 32 -21.73 -8.00 2.66
CA VAL A 32 -20.68 -7.57 1.73
C VAL A 32 -21.22 -7.49 0.30
N TYR A 33 -22.08 -8.43 -0.13
CA TYR A 33 -22.73 -8.37 -1.46
C TYR A 33 -23.76 -7.26 -1.60
N GLU A 34 -24.26 -6.70 -0.50
CA GLU A 34 -25.11 -5.50 -0.54
C GLU A 34 -24.30 -4.20 -0.76
N LEU A 35 -22.99 -4.22 -0.55
CA LEU A 35 -22.12 -3.11 -0.93
C LEU A 35 -22.04 -3.02 -2.45
N ASP A 36 -22.11 -1.80 -2.99
CA ASP A 36 -21.96 -1.54 -4.41
C ASP A 36 -20.65 -2.20 -4.95
N GLU A 37 -20.75 -2.93 -6.06
CA GLU A 37 -19.63 -3.57 -6.74
C GLU A 37 -18.44 -2.60 -6.99
N LYS A 38 -18.72 -1.32 -7.11
CA LYS A 38 -17.71 -0.27 -7.17
C LYS A 38 -16.72 -0.30 -5.98
N TYR A 39 -17.19 -0.73 -4.81
CA TYR A 39 -16.36 -0.79 -3.60
C TYR A 39 -15.84 -2.19 -3.29
N VAL A 40 -16.45 -3.24 -3.87
CA VAL A 40 -16.26 -4.64 -3.42
C VAL A 40 -16.10 -5.62 -4.59
N ASN A 41 -15.25 -5.34 -5.55
CA ASN A 41 -15.10 -6.17 -6.75
C ASN A 41 -14.22 -7.44 -6.60
N PHE A 42 -13.76 -7.78 -5.39
CA PHE A 42 -12.83 -8.90 -5.16
C PHE A 42 -13.44 -10.15 -4.49
N ILE A 43 -14.72 -10.13 -4.17
CA ILE A 43 -15.38 -11.20 -3.40
C ILE A 43 -15.76 -12.39 -4.28
N ASN A 44 -15.75 -12.20 -5.59
CA ASN A 44 -16.03 -13.30 -6.50
C ASN A 44 -14.84 -14.27 -6.61
N ASN A 45 -15.14 -15.54 -6.69
CA ASN A 45 -14.17 -16.58 -7.04
C ASN A 45 -13.53 -16.32 -8.41
N HIS A 46 -12.38 -16.96 -8.70
CA HIS A 46 -11.73 -16.86 -10.01
C HIS A 46 -12.66 -17.22 -11.18
N ASP A 47 -13.61 -18.12 -10.95
CA ASP A 47 -14.67 -18.52 -11.88
C ASP A 47 -15.92 -17.62 -11.81
N LYS A 48 -15.84 -16.49 -11.07
CA LYS A 48 -16.94 -15.55 -10.78
C LYS A 48 -18.09 -16.14 -9.96
N SER A 49 -17.94 -17.33 -9.38
CA SER A 49 -18.92 -17.85 -8.43
C SER A 49 -18.91 -17.06 -7.13
N GLN A 50 -20.03 -17.05 -6.43
CA GLN A 50 -20.17 -16.36 -5.15
C GLN A 50 -19.33 -17.04 -4.06
N VAL A 51 -18.78 -16.25 -3.15
CA VAL A 51 -18.16 -16.71 -1.91
C VAL A 51 -19.28 -16.95 -0.90
N PHE A 52 -19.21 -18.04 -0.16
CA PHE A 52 -20.24 -18.41 0.83
C PHE A 52 -19.78 -18.23 2.27
N ASP A 53 -18.50 -18.06 2.50
CA ASP A 53 -17.90 -17.85 3.81
C ASP A 53 -16.73 -16.87 3.75
N ILE A 54 -16.48 -16.14 4.83
CA ILE A 54 -15.41 -15.14 4.92
C ILE A 54 -14.88 -15.07 6.36
N ASP A 55 -13.55 -14.97 6.51
CA ASP A 55 -12.95 -14.65 7.79
C ASP A 55 -13.02 -13.13 8.10
N PHE A 56 -12.85 -12.78 9.37
CA PHE A 56 -13.01 -11.41 9.82
C PHE A 56 -11.86 -10.49 9.39
N PHE A 57 -10.64 -11.01 9.19
CA PHE A 57 -9.54 -10.20 8.65
C PHE A 57 -9.78 -9.86 7.18
N SER A 58 -10.22 -10.82 6.38
CA SER A 58 -10.61 -10.58 4.98
C SER A 58 -11.78 -9.59 4.90
N PHE A 59 -12.74 -9.63 5.83
CA PHE A 59 -13.79 -8.63 5.91
C PHE A 59 -13.22 -7.21 6.12
N PHE A 60 -12.32 -7.03 7.09
CA PHE A 60 -11.65 -5.73 7.29
C PHE A 60 -10.82 -5.28 6.09
N SER A 61 -10.22 -6.21 5.36
CA SER A 61 -9.41 -5.89 4.19
C SER A 61 -10.20 -5.26 3.04
N ILE A 62 -11.54 -5.42 3.04
CA ILE A 62 -12.44 -4.83 2.04
C ILE A 62 -12.22 -3.32 1.92
N PHE A 63 -12.06 -2.63 3.03
CA PHE A 63 -11.91 -1.19 3.08
C PHE A 63 -10.52 -0.72 3.57
N ASN A 64 -9.63 -1.64 3.95
CA ASN A 64 -8.23 -1.35 4.30
C ASN A 64 -7.28 -1.65 3.13
N ARG A 65 -7.61 -1.18 1.96
CA ARG A 65 -6.88 -1.26 0.69
C ARG A 65 -6.86 0.09 -0.01
N GLY A 66 -6.34 0.18 -1.21
CA GLY A 66 -6.21 1.42 -1.99
C GLY A 66 -7.54 2.07 -2.39
N LEU A 67 -8.32 2.49 -1.42
CA LEU A 67 -9.54 3.29 -1.57
C LEU A 67 -9.28 4.73 -1.14
N THR A 68 -10.05 5.67 -1.72
CA THR A 68 -10.08 7.04 -1.23
C THR A 68 -10.71 7.09 0.17
N GLU A 69 -10.37 8.10 0.96
CA GLU A 69 -10.99 8.30 2.28
C GLU A 69 -12.50 8.43 2.19
N GLU A 70 -12.98 9.13 1.17
CA GLU A 70 -14.43 9.32 0.94
C GLU A 70 -15.13 7.98 0.71
N ASN A 71 -14.59 7.12 -0.16
CA ASN A 71 -15.15 5.78 -0.38
C ASN A 71 -15.13 4.94 0.90
N ARG A 72 -14.08 5.10 1.72
CA ARG A 72 -13.99 4.39 3.01
C ARG A 72 -15.03 4.89 4.01
N LYS A 73 -15.29 6.20 4.06
CA LYS A 73 -16.38 6.79 4.87
C LYS A 73 -17.76 6.27 4.44
N ILE A 74 -18.00 6.15 3.13
CA ILE A 74 -19.25 5.58 2.61
C ILE A 74 -19.43 4.13 3.09
N ILE A 75 -18.37 3.30 3.01
CA ILE A 75 -18.42 1.92 3.52
C ILE A 75 -18.67 1.91 5.03
N CYS A 76 -17.98 2.74 5.80
CA CYS A 76 -18.21 2.86 7.24
C CYS A 76 -19.64 3.27 7.56
N GLY A 77 -20.22 4.21 6.81
CA GLY A 77 -21.61 4.62 6.97
C GLY A 77 -22.61 3.49 6.69
N PHE A 78 -22.36 2.70 5.64
CA PHE A 78 -23.14 1.51 5.32
C PHE A 78 -23.06 0.48 6.46
N LEU A 79 -21.84 0.14 6.92
CA LEU A 79 -21.63 -0.83 8.00
C LEU A 79 -22.21 -0.35 9.33
N LYS A 80 -22.13 0.96 9.63
CA LYS A 80 -22.76 1.56 10.81
C LYS A 80 -24.24 1.23 10.88
N ASN A 81 -24.95 1.40 9.77
CA ASN A 81 -26.40 1.15 9.69
C ASN A 81 -26.72 -0.36 9.73
N LYS A 82 -25.95 -1.19 9.01
CA LYS A 82 -26.20 -2.64 8.92
C LYS A 82 -25.91 -3.38 10.22
N LEU A 83 -24.87 -2.98 10.94
CA LEU A 83 -24.39 -3.66 12.15
C LEU A 83 -24.75 -2.91 13.44
N ASN A 84 -25.55 -1.83 13.36
CA ASN A 84 -25.91 -1.00 14.51
C ASN A 84 -24.68 -0.55 15.32
N ILE A 85 -23.66 -0.01 14.64
CA ILE A 85 -22.47 0.53 15.29
C ILE A 85 -22.80 1.90 15.86
N SER A 86 -22.53 2.11 17.14
CA SER A 86 -22.81 3.37 17.84
C SER A 86 -21.74 4.44 17.57
N ALA A 87 -20.49 4.01 17.39
CA ALA A 87 -19.36 4.90 17.13
C ALA A 87 -19.59 5.80 15.93
N GLU A 88 -19.01 7.00 15.99
CA GLU A 88 -19.06 7.97 14.89
C GLU A 88 -18.32 7.46 13.67
N ILE A 89 -18.80 7.83 12.45
CA ILE A 89 -18.07 7.56 11.21
C ILE A 89 -16.73 8.28 11.28
N PRO A 90 -15.60 7.60 11.00
CA PRO A 90 -14.28 8.21 11.07
C PRO A 90 -14.15 9.45 10.19
N SER A 91 -13.55 10.51 10.72
CA SER A 91 -13.20 11.70 9.95
C SER A 91 -11.81 11.60 9.30
N ASP A 92 -10.93 10.77 9.88
CA ASP A 92 -9.61 10.42 9.35
C ASP A 92 -9.36 8.91 9.38
N PHE A 93 -8.36 8.47 8.63
CA PHE A 93 -7.88 7.10 8.58
C PHE A 93 -6.36 7.06 8.72
N ASP A 94 -5.82 8.01 9.47
CA ASP A 94 -4.40 8.14 9.73
C ASP A 94 -3.82 6.88 10.39
N SER A 95 -2.62 6.52 10.01
CA SER A 95 -1.87 5.35 10.51
C SER A 95 -2.40 3.96 10.12
N ILE A 96 -3.47 3.85 9.34
CA ILE A 96 -4.01 2.54 8.93
C ILE A 96 -3.14 1.93 7.82
N PRO A 97 -2.50 0.79 8.06
CA PRO A 97 -1.78 0.08 7.01
C PRO A 97 -2.77 -0.54 6.01
N LEU A 98 -2.41 -0.47 4.72
CA LEU A 98 -3.23 -0.96 3.63
C LEU A 98 -2.66 -2.25 3.04
N VAL A 99 -3.52 -3.23 2.80
CA VAL A 99 -3.15 -4.45 2.09
C VAL A 99 -3.19 -4.26 0.57
N ASP A 100 -2.39 -5.05 -0.14
CA ASP A 100 -2.45 -5.12 -1.60
C ASP A 100 -3.81 -5.69 -2.05
N ASN A 101 -4.46 -5.02 -3.00
CA ASN A 101 -5.77 -5.43 -3.54
C ASN A 101 -5.79 -6.89 -4.05
N ARG A 102 -4.64 -7.43 -4.48
CA ARG A 102 -4.48 -8.82 -4.94
C ARG A 102 -4.36 -9.83 -3.80
N LYS A 103 -4.16 -9.35 -2.57
CA LYS A 103 -3.97 -10.15 -1.35
C LYS A 103 -4.99 -9.79 -0.28
N SER A 104 -6.20 -9.43 -0.70
CA SER A 104 -7.26 -8.98 0.19
C SER A 104 -7.99 -10.13 0.91
N THR A 105 -7.78 -11.38 0.51
CA THR A 105 -8.24 -12.57 1.22
C THR A 105 -7.05 -13.25 1.92
N PHE A 106 -7.27 -13.67 3.17
CA PHE A 106 -6.27 -14.32 4.01
C PHE A 106 -6.38 -15.84 3.98
N TYR A 107 -7.30 -16.40 3.20
CA TYR A 107 -7.51 -17.83 3.04
C TYR A 107 -7.40 -18.25 1.58
N ARG A 108 -7.00 -19.50 1.36
CA ARG A 108 -7.11 -20.14 0.04
C ARG A 108 -8.50 -20.73 -0.14
N ARG A 109 -9.09 -20.50 -1.28
CA ARG A 109 -10.46 -20.96 -1.58
C ARG A 109 -10.56 -22.47 -1.60
N GLU A 110 -9.52 -23.18 -2.06
CA GLU A 110 -9.47 -24.64 -2.08
C GLU A 110 -9.42 -25.28 -0.68
N THR A 111 -9.09 -24.49 0.35
CA THR A 111 -8.96 -24.95 1.74
C THR A 111 -9.71 -24.08 2.72
N ALA A 112 -10.69 -23.30 2.24
CA ALA A 112 -11.43 -22.31 3.01
C ALA A 112 -12.11 -22.91 4.27
N ASP A 113 -12.68 -24.11 4.17
CA ASP A 113 -13.38 -24.78 5.27
C ASP A 113 -12.47 -25.03 6.50
N SER A 114 -11.17 -25.20 6.30
CA SER A 114 -10.21 -25.37 7.40
C SER A 114 -9.52 -24.08 7.83
N GLN A 115 -9.33 -23.15 6.90
CA GLN A 115 -8.57 -21.91 7.12
C GLN A 115 -9.42 -20.79 7.74
N ILE A 116 -10.66 -20.61 7.27
CA ILE A 116 -11.54 -19.56 7.76
C ILE A 116 -11.82 -19.66 9.27
N PRO A 117 -12.17 -20.82 9.82
CA PRO A 117 -12.37 -20.96 11.26
C PRO A 117 -11.13 -20.65 12.11
N LEU A 118 -9.93 -20.99 11.61
CA LEU A 118 -8.66 -20.68 12.30
C LEU A 118 -8.39 -19.17 12.29
N LEU A 119 -8.62 -18.49 11.17
CA LEU A 119 -8.51 -17.03 11.06
C LEU A 119 -9.52 -16.33 11.98
N CYS A 120 -10.76 -16.80 12.05
CA CYS A 120 -11.76 -16.26 12.97
C CYS A 120 -11.36 -16.46 14.45
N SER A 121 -10.79 -17.62 14.79
CA SER A 121 -10.31 -17.88 16.14
C SER A 121 -9.10 -17.01 16.50
N LEU A 122 -8.19 -16.77 15.56
CA LEU A 122 -7.07 -15.84 15.74
C LEU A 122 -7.57 -14.40 15.90
N PHE A 123 -8.56 -13.98 15.12
CA PHE A 123 -9.18 -12.67 15.24
C PHE A 123 -9.77 -12.45 16.65
N GLU A 124 -10.50 -13.43 17.17
CA GLU A 124 -11.08 -13.40 18.51
C GLU A 124 -10.00 -13.33 19.60
N ALA A 125 -8.91 -14.12 19.45
CA ALA A 125 -7.79 -14.07 20.37
C ALA A 125 -7.10 -12.70 20.41
N VAL A 126 -6.90 -12.08 19.23
CA VAL A 126 -6.35 -10.73 19.10
C VAL A 126 -7.29 -9.69 19.74
N PHE A 127 -8.60 -9.79 19.48
CA PHE A 127 -9.59 -8.88 20.06
C PHE A 127 -9.63 -8.94 21.58
N ASN A 128 -9.51 -10.14 22.16
CA ASN A 128 -9.52 -10.39 23.61
C ASN A 128 -8.15 -10.20 24.26
N ASP A 129 -7.11 -9.85 23.52
CA ASP A 129 -5.71 -9.74 23.99
C ASP A 129 -5.20 -11.03 24.67
N ASP A 130 -5.66 -12.19 24.20
CA ASP A 130 -5.21 -13.52 24.66
C ASP A 130 -3.88 -13.89 23.99
N LEU A 131 -2.80 -13.31 24.51
CA LEU A 131 -1.46 -13.44 23.92
C LEU A 131 -0.98 -14.90 23.79
N PRO A 132 -1.19 -15.82 24.75
CA PRO A 132 -0.83 -17.24 24.58
C PRO A 132 -1.57 -17.90 23.42
N LEU A 133 -2.85 -17.58 23.27
CA LEU A 133 -3.65 -18.13 22.16
C LEU A 133 -3.28 -17.47 20.83
N VAL A 134 -2.98 -16.17 20.82
CA VAL A 134 -2.45 -15.45 19.63
C VAL A 134 -1.17 -16.10 19.15
N GLU A 135 -0.18 -16.36 20.03
CA GLU A 135 1.08 -17.02 19.67
C GLU A 135 0.82 -18.36 18.96
N LYS A 136 0.04 -19.22 19.60
CA LYS A 136 -0.27 -20.56 19.09
C LYS A 136 -1.02 -20.56 17.75
N LEU A 137 -2.00 -19.67 17.58
CA LEU A 137 -2.82 -19.59 16.37
C LEU A 137 -2.07 -18.87 15.25
N PHE A 138 -1.26 -17.88 15.58
CA PHE A 138 -0.45 -17.15 14.60
C PHE A 138 0.50 -18.12 13.86
N ASP A 139 1.22 -18.97 14.58
CA ASP A 139 2.12 -19.96 13.98
C ASP A 139 1.39 -20.88 13.01
N LYS A 140 0.17 -21.31 13.35
CA LYS A 140 -0.65 -22.14 12.46
C LYS A 140 -1.08 -21.38 11.20
N VAL A 141 -1.48 -20.13 11.34
CA VAL A 141 -1.97 -19.30 10.24
C VAL A 141 -0.83 -18.87 9.30
N LEU A 142 0.38 -18.69 9.82
CA LEU A 142 1.57 -18.45 8.99
C LEU A 142 1.88 -19.57 7.99
N GLY A 143 1.39 -20.80 8.24
CA GLY A 143 1.45 -21.90 7.29
C GLY A 143 0.53 -21.71 6.06
N PHE A 144 -0.40 -20.75 6.08
CA PHE A 144 -1.30 -20.50 4.96
C PHE A 144 -0.59 -19.73 3.85
N ASN A 145 -0.86 -20.12 2.61
CA ASN A 145 -0.23 -19.46 1.48
C ASN A 145 -0.70 -18.01 1.33
N GLY A 146 0.24 -17.10 1.25
CA GLY A 146 0.00 -15.66 1.10
C GLY A 146 -0.08 -14.91 2.43
N ILE A 147 -0.05 -15.60 3.57
CA ILE A 147 0.03 -14.97 4.89
C ILE A 147 1.51 -14.83 5.29
N LYS A 148 1.89 -13.62 5.60
CA LYS A 148 3.20 -13.19 6.06
C LYS A 148 3.01 -11.98 6.99
N TRP A 149 3.80 -10.92 6.81
CA TRP A 149 3.66 -9.66 7.53
C TRP A 149 2.25 -9.05 7.46
N ASN A 150 1.51 -9.32 6.40
CA ASN A 150 0.18 -8.75 6.16
C ASN A 150 -0.83 -9.06 7.27
N ILE A 151 -0.72 -10.22 7.93
CA ILE A 151 -1.64 -10.58 9.03
C ILE A 151 -1.49 -9.64 10.22
N THR A 152 -0.28 -9.11 10.49
CA THR A 152 -0.05 -8.15 11.58
C THR A 152 -0.76 -6.81 11.35
N MET A 153 -1.02 -6.45 10.09
CA MET A 153 -1.88 -5.31 9.77
C MET A 153 -3.32 -5.56 10.24
N GLY A 154 -3.80 -6.80 10.05
CA GLY A 154 -5.10 -7.22 10.56
C GLY A 154 -5.19 -7.13 12.08
N PHE A 155 -4.15 -7.51 12.82
CA PHE A 155 -4.11 -7.35 14.28
C PHE A 155 -4.23 -5.88 14.69
N TYR A 156 -3.50 -5.01 13.99
CA TYR A 156 -3.54 -3.58 14.23
C TYR A 156 -4.92 -2.95 13.95
N TRP A 157 -5.65 -3.40 12.92
CA TRP A 157 -7.00 -2.88 12.66
C TRP A 157 -7.97 -3.14 13.82
N ILE A 158 -7.75 -4.24 14.55
CA ILE A 158 -8.63 -4.69 15.64
C ILE A 158 -8.21 -4.07 16.98
N SER A 159 -6.92 -4.08 17.27
CA SER A 159 -6.35 -3.67 18.55
C SER A 159 -5.09 -2.83 18.36
N PRO A 160 -5.23 -1.59 17.86
CA PRO A 160 -4.11 -0.76 17.41
C PRO A 160 -3.17 -0.30 18.53
N TYR A 161 -3.61 -0.31 19.77
CA TYR A 161 -2.75 0.04 20.91
C TYR A 161 -1.91 -1.14 21.42
N ASN A 162 -2.30 -2.38 21.09
CA ASN A 162 -1.64 -3.59 21.59
C ASN A 162 -0.74 -4.25 20.53
N PHE A 163 -1.08 -4.15 19.23
CA PHE A 163 -0.40 -4.86 18.15
C PHE A 163 0.18 -3.90 17.13
N MET A 164 1.47 -4.05 16.84
CA MET A 164 2.19 -3.23 15.84
C MET A 164 2.03 -3.83 14.44
N PRO A 165 1.62 -3.05 13.43
CA PRO A 165 1.64 -3.52 12.06
C PRO A 165 3.09 -3.60 11.56
N LEU A 166 3.46 -4.70 10.92
CA LEU A 166 4.80 -4.91 10.37
C LEU A 166 4.82 -4.78 8.84
N ASP A 167 4.15 -3.75 8.31
CA ASP A 167 4.35 -3.32 6.94
C ASP A 167 5.78 -2.77 6.72
N SER A 168 6.17 -2.55 5.47
CA SER A 168 7.54 -2.12 5.14
C SER A 168 7.94 -0.80 5.82
N ASN A 169 7.03 0.18 5.86
CA ASN A 169 7.30 1.49 6.47
C ASN A 169 7.50 1.35 7.98
N SER A 170 6.64 0.60 8.62
CA SER A 170 6.69 0.33 10.07
C SER A 170 7.99 -0.39 10.46
N ARG A 171 8.37 -1.45 9.73
CA ARG A 171 9.63 -2.16 9.98
C ARG A 171 10.86 -1.27 9.81
N ASN A 172 10.90 -0.47 8.74
CA ASN A 172 11.99 0.47 8.50
C ASN A 172 12.05 1.55 9.59
N TYR A 173 10.90 2.07 9.99
CA TYR A 173 10.83 3.06 11.07
C TYR A 173 11.39 2.51 12.39
N LEU A 174 10.98 1.30 12.79
CA LEU A 174 11.49 0.64 13.99
C LEU A 174 13.00 0.43 13.93
N LYS A 175 13.52 -0.11 12.82
CA LYS A 175 14.98 -0.29 12.61
C LYS A 175 15.75 1.03 12.71
N ASN A 176 15.25 2.09 12.10
CA ASN A 176 15.88 3.42 12.13
C ASN A 176 15.87 4.05 13.54
N ASN A 177 14.98 3.60 14.42
CA ASN A 177 14.93 4.04 15.81
C ASN A 177 15.57 3.03 16.78
N GLY A 178 16.40 2.10 16.26
CA GLY A 178 17.21 1.20 17.08
C GLY A 178 16.48 -0.03 17.62
N ILE A 179 15.27 -0.33 17.11
CA ILE A 179 14.55 -1.55 17.44
C ILE A 179 14.86 -2.61 16.40
N ASN A 180 15.37 -3.75 16.83
CA ASN A 180 15.76 -4.82 15.93
C ASN A 180 14.54 -5.64 15.47
N VAL A 181 14.11 -5.41 14.24
CA VAL A 181 13.06 -6.21 13.59
C VAL A 181 13.72 -7.37 12.85
N PHE A 182 13.32 -8.58 13.22
CA PHE A 182 13.78 -9.84 12.63
C PHE A 182 13.41 -9.97 11.14
N ASP A 183 13.98 -10.95 10.44
CA ASP A 183 13.69 -11.21 9.04
C ASP A 183 12.38 -12.03 8.86
N GLU A 184 11.81 -11.99 7.64
CA GLU A 184 10.54 -12.69 7.35
C GLU A 184 10.59 -14.19 7.65
N LYS A 185 11.75 -14.83 7.52
CA LYS A 185 11.93 -16.25 7.82
C LYS A 185 11.83 -16.58 9.32
N GLU A 186 12.02 -15.58 10.16
CA GLU A 186 11.97 -15.67 11.63
C GLU A 186 10.62 -15.24 12.18
N LEU A 187 9.69 -14.85 11.30
CA LEU A 187 8.34 -14.45 11.68
C LEU A 187 7.61 -15.66 12.27
N ASN A 188 7.29 -15.55 13.54
CA ASN A 188 6.47 -16.50 14.30
C ASN A 188 5.82 -15.77 15.47
N GLY A 189 4.87 -16.43 16.16
CA GLY A 189 4.13 -15.83 17.25
C GLY A 189 5.02 -15.32 18.37
N LYS A 190 5.97 -16.13 18.81
CA LYS A 190 6.90 -15.79 19.89
C LYS A 190 7.76 -14.56 19.56
N ASN A 191 8.40 -14.54 18.38
CA ASN A 191 9.24 -13.43 17.98
C ASN A 191 8.43 -12.15 17.82
N TYR A 192 7.20 -12.27 17.31
CA TYR A 192 6.30 -11.12 17.18
C TYR A 192 5.89 -10.55 18.55
N LEU A 193 5.50 -11.40 19.51
CA LEU A 193 5.14 -10.95 20.85
C LEU A 193 6.33 -10.34 21.60
N ASN A 194 7.52 -10.93 21.50
CA ASN A 194 8.74 -10.34 22.07
C ASN A 194 9.02 -8.94 21.48
N LEU A 195 8.84 -8.76 20.17
CA LEU A 195 8.98 -7.44 19.54
C LEU A 195 7.94 -6.44 20.07
N LEU A 196 6.70 -6.88 20.31
CA LEU A 196 5.68 -6.01 20.90
C LEU A 196 6.05 -5.56 22.33
N GLU A 197 6.61 -6.46 23.14
CA GLU A 197 7.12 -6.13 24.47
C GLU A 197 8.26 -5.11 24.40
N GLU A 198 9.24 -5.31 23.50
CA GLU A 198 10.33 -4.37 23.27
C GLU A 198 9.80 -2.99 22.86
N ILE A 199 8.84 -2.93 21.94
CA ILE A 199 8.22 -1.66 21.50
C ILE A 199 7.52 -0.97 22.69
N LYS A 200 6.74 -1.71 23.49
CA LYS A 200 6.04 -1.19 24.67
C LYS A 200 7.04 -0.66 25.71
N ASP A 201 8.14 -1.37 25.95
CA ASP A 201 9.22 -0.91 26.83
C ASP A 201 9.87 0.38 26.30
N CYS A 202 10.17 0.43 25.01
CA CYS A 202 10.75 1.62 24.38
C CYS A 202 9.83 2.86 24.48
N ILE A 203 8.52 2.67 24.41
CA ILE A 203 7.53 3.73 24.63
C ILE A 203 7.55 4.18 26.12
N GLN A 204 7.50 3.22 27.03
CA GLN A 204 7.46 3.50 28.48
C GLN A 204 8.75 4.17 28.99
N THR A 205 9.90 3.72 28.51
CA THR A 205 11.22 4.26 28.88
C THR A 205 11.59 5.52 28.11
N ARG A 206 10.72 5.99 27.22
CA ARG A 206 10.94 7.17 26.35
C ARG A 206 12.17 7.06 25.45
N LYS A 207 12.56 5.86 25.09
CA LYS A 207 13.54 5.62 24.02
C LYS A 207 12.97 6.00 22.67
N LEU A 208 11.67 5.80 22.48
CA LEU A 208 10.90 6.36 21.38
C LEU A 208 10.24 7.67 21.79
N LYS A 209 10.10 8.60 20.84
CA LYS A 209 9.38 9.87 21.05
C LYS A 209 7.85 9.71 21.05
N GLU A 210 7.36 8.65 20.44
CA GLU A 210 5.96 8.28 20.34
C GLU A 210 5.45 7.77 21.68
N LYS A 211 4.16 8.02 21.93
CA LYS A 211 3.48 7.62 23.17
C LYS A 211 2.59 6.38 22.99
N SER A 212 2.43 5.93 21.74
CA SER A 212 1.55 4.82 21.41
C SER A 212 1.93 4.18 20.07
N ILE A 213 1.51 2.94 19.86
CA ILE A 213 1.68 2.23 18.59
C ILE A 213 1.02 2.98 17.42
N PRO A 214 -0.21 3.55 17.52
CA PRO A 214 -0.77 4.38 16.45
C PRO A 214 0.11 5.58 16.05
N GLU A 215 0.78 6.22 17.00
CA GLU A 215 1.72 7.30 16.71
C GLU A 215 2.96 6.79 15.97
N ILE A 216 3.47 5.61 16.34
CA ILE A 216 4.60 4.97 15.62
C ILE A 216 4.19 4.67 14.19
N SER A 217 3.03 4.03 13.98
CA SER A 217 2.52 3.73 12.64
C SER A 217 2.29 5.00 11.82
N TYR A 218 1.72 6.05 12.42
CA TYR A 218 1.53 7.35 11.79
C TYR A 218 2.85 7.97 11.34
N ASN A 219 3.85 7.99 12.23
CA ASN A 219 5.15 8.56 11.92
C ASN A 219 5.94 7.71 10.92
N ALA A 220 5.76 6.39 10.93
CA ALA A 220 6.32 5.49 9.93
C ALA A 220 5.83 5.81 8.52
N TRP A 221 4.57 6.17 8.36
CA TRP A 221 3.98 6.55 7.07
C TRP A 221 4.26 8.00 6.69
N ASN A 222 4.20 8.94 7.65
CA ASN A 222 4.44 10.37 7.40
C ASN A 222 5.93 10.72 7.47
N GLY A 223 6.70 10.03 8.28
CA GLY A 223 8.16 10.17 8.35
C GLY A 223 8.84 9.69 7.07
N ALA A 224 8.25 8.71 6.37
CA ALA A 224 8.64 8.35 5.01
C ALA A 224 8.44 9.53 4.02
N ASN A 225 7.56 10.49 4.35
CA ASN A 225 7.34 11.70 3.56
C ASN A 225 8.12 12.93 4.06
N THR A 226 8.76 12.89 5.25
CA THR A 226 9.39 14.06 5.90
C THR A 226 10.84 13.83 6.35
N MET A 227 11.35 12.61 6.33
CA MET A 227 12.79 12.36 6.54
C MET A 227 13.58 12.67 5.27
N PRO A 228 14.81 13.19 5.36
CA PRO A 228 15.71 13.15 4.22
C PRO A 228 15.87 11.68 3.84
N ASN A 229 15.35 11.39 2.68
CA ASN A 229 15.19 10.08 2.10
C ASN A 229 16.47 9.22 2.17
N ASN A 230 16.56 8.25 3.09
CA ASN A 230 17.48 7.12 3.02
C ASN A 230 16.68 5.80 3.02
N SER A 231 15.58 5.74 2.28
CA SER A 231 14.82 4.51 2.04
C SER A 231 15.56 3.66 0.99
N LEU A 232 15.24 2.38 0.91
CA LEU A 232 15.75 1.50 -0.17
C LEU A 232 15.47 2.07 -1.57
N ALA A 233 14.37 2.82 -1.73
CA ALA A 233 14.06 3.52 -2.99
C ALA A 233 15.01 4.69 -3.25
N ASP A 234 15.47 5.40 -2.23
CA ASP A 234 16.42 6.49 -2.36
C ASP A 234 17.82 5.97 -2.57
N ASN A 235 18.20 4.92 -1.84
CA ASN A 235 19.45 4.22 -2.09
C ASN A 235 19.50 3.65 -3.51
N LEU A 236 18.38 3.07 -3.98
CA LEU A 236 18.24 2.62 -5.38
C LEU A 236 18.32 3.80 -6.36
N THR A 237 17.64 4.92 -6.07
CA THR A 237 17.68 6.11 -6.92
C THR A 237 19.07 6.69 -6.97
N ASP A 238 19.78 6.76 -5.84
CA ASP A 238 21.19 7.21 -5.79
C ASP A 238 22.10 6.28 -6.58
N GLN A 239 22.02 4.97 -6.39
CA GLN A 239 22.79 3.99 -7.14
C GLN A 239 22.52 4.06 -8.66
N LEU A 240 21.26 4.23 -9.06
CA LEU A 240 20.89 4.36 -10.46
C LEU A 240 21.31 5.72 -11.04
N THR A 241 21.33 6.78 -10.24
CA THR A 241 21.86 8.09 -10.62
C THR A 241 23.37 8.00 -10.87
N ASP A 242 24.10 7.40 -9.96
CA ASP A 242 25.53 7.17 -10.11
C ASP A 242 25.84 6.29 -11.32
N LEU A 243 25.06 5.23 -11.53
CA LEU A 243 25.18 4.37 -12.70
C LEU A 243 24.95 5.16 -13.99
N LEU A 244 23.89 5.99 -14.04
CA LEU A 244 23.58 6.82 -15.21
C LEU A 244 24.67 7.85 -15.49
N LEU A 245 25.25 8.47 -14.48
CA LEU A 245 26.38 9.41 -14.61
C LEU A 245 27.62 8.73 -15.21
N HIS A 246 27.86 7.45 -14.89
CA HIS A 246 28.99 6.69 -15.42
C HIS A 246 28.74 6.10 -16.80
N THR A 247 27.52 5.58 -17.05
CA THR A 247 27.21 4.86 -18.30
C THR A 247 26.53 5.72 -19.36
N HIS A 248 26.02 6.90 -18.99
CA HIS A 248 25.32 7.86 -19.84
C HIS A 248 24.00 7.31 -20.43
N ASN A 249 23.60 6.11 -20.08
CA ASN A 249 22.32 5.51 -20.48
C ASN A 249 21.85 4.51 -19.40
N LEU A 250 20.52 4.36 -19.28
CA LEU A 250 19.90 3.45 -18.31
C LEU A 250 18.59 2.91 -18.88
N ILE A 251 18.39 1.59 -18.82
CA ILE A 251 17.17 0.93 -19.22
C ILE A 251 16.46 0.40 -17.98
N LEU A 252 15.24 0.93 -17.71
CA LEU A 252 14.38 0.45 -16.64
C LEU A 252 13.36 -0.54 -17.21
N HIS A 253 13.51 -1.82 -16.84
CA HIS A 253 12.63 -2.89 -17.29
C HIS A 253 11.72 -3.37 -16.13
N GLY A 254 10.48 -3.77 -16.45
CA GLY A 254 9.51 -4.34 -15.49
C GLY A 254 8.07 -4.23 -15.95
N ALA A 255 7.15 -4.84 -15.22
CA ALA A 255 5.72 -4.85 -15.53
C ALA A 255 5.11 -3.43 -15.61
N PRO A 256 4.03 -3.22 -16.36
CA PRO A 256 3.28 -1.97 -16.33
C PRO A 256 2.87 -1.59 -14.89
N GLY A 257 2.87 -0.29 -14.56
CA GLY A 257 2.45 0.21 -13.25
C GLY A 257 3.49 0.08 -12.12
N THR A 258 4.72 -0.40 -12.37
CA THR A 258 5.76 -0.57 -11.34
C THR A 258 6.56 0.70 -11.00
N GLY A 259 6.13 1.87 -11.47
CA GLY A 259 6.76 3.15 -11.13
C GLY A 259 7.99 3.54 -11.94
N LYS A 260 8.34 2.83 -13.04
CA LYS A 260 9.52 3.11 -13.86
C LYS A 260 9.64 4.57 -14.33
N THR A 261 8.55 5.13 -14.84
CA THR A 261 8.52 6.53 -15.30
C THR A 261 8.69 7.51 -14.13
N PHE A 262 8.13 7.20 -12.96
CA PHE A 262 8.33 7.98 -11.75
C PHE A 262 9.82 7.96 -11.35
N LEU A 263 10.40 6.77 -11.28
CA LEU A 263 11.81 6.58 -10.93
C LEU A 263 12.76 7.31 -11.90
N ALA A 264 12.49 7.26 -13.21
CA ALA A 264 13.28 7.98 -14.20
C ALA A 264 13.23 9.51 -13.96
N LYS A 265 12.08 10.06 -13.58
CA LYS A 265 11.94 11.47 -13.25
C LYS A 265 12.66 11.84 -11.95
N GLU A 266 12.61 10.97 -10.95
CA GLU A 266 13.33 11.18 -9.68
C GLU A 266 14.85 11.13 -9.88
N ILE A 267 15.37 10.23 -10.73
CA ILE A 267 16.80 10.20 -11.12
C ILE A 267 17.21 11.54 -11.75
N ALA A 268 16.43 12.04 -12.74
CA ALA A 268 16.72 13.31 -13.38
C ALA A 268 16.74 14.51 -12.38
N LYS A 269 15.82 14.53 -11.43
CA LYS A 269 15.83 15.53 -10.34
C LYS A 269 17.07 15.42 -9.46
N ARG A 270 17.49 14.19 -9.11
CA ARG A 270 18.70 13.93 -8.32
C ARG A 270 19.99 14.38 -9.02
N MET A 271 20.01 14.32 -10.35
CA MET A 271 21.10 14.88 -11.17
C MET A 271 21.11 16.41 -11.16
N GLY A 272 20.14 17.07 -10.52
CA GLY A 272 20.04 18.52 -10.47
C GLY A 272 19.42 19.13 -11.73
N CYS A 273 18.83 18.33 -12.61
CA CYS A 273 18.22 18.82 -13.84
C CYS A 273 17.00 19.70 -13.57
N THR A 274 16.96 20.87 -14.17
CA THR A 274 15.78 21.73 -14.22
C THR A 274 14.74 21.17 -15.18
N GLN A 275 13.52 21.68 -15.12
CA GLN A 275 12.42 21.19 -15.99
C GLN A 275 12.72 21.41 -17.50
N ASN A 276 13.52 22.42 -17.85
CA ASN A 276 13.93 22.69 -19.23
C ASN A 276 15.04 21.75 -19.73
N GLU A 277 15.75 21.08 -18.82
CA GLU A 277 16.81 20.12 -19.10
C GLU A 277 16.29 18.68 -19.15
N ILE A 278 15.01 18.46 -18.91
CA ILE A 278 14.37 17.15 -18.98
C ILE A 278 13.48 17.08 -20.23
N GLY A 279 13.78 16.16 -21.14
CA GLY A 279 12.92 15.80 -22.27
C GLY A 279 12.21 14.49 -21.98
N PHE A 280 10.89 14.46 -22.15
CA PHE A 280 10.10 13.23 -22.02
C PHE A 280 9.38 12.90 -23.33
N VAL A 281 9.58 11.69 -23.83
CA VAL A 281 8.95 11.19 -25.05
C VAL A 281 8.35 9.82 -24.78
N GLN A 282 7.14 9.60 -25.28
CA GLN A 282 6.49 8.31 -25.24
C GLN A 282 6.41 7.74 -26.66
N PHE A 283 7.12 6.63 -26.89
CA PHE A 283 7.05 5.91 -28.16
C PHE A 283 5.75 5.10 -28.22
N HIS A 284 5.03 5.23 -29.33
CA HIS A 284 3.83 4.45 -29.66
C HIS A 284 3.98 3.90 -31.09
N PRO A 285 3.14 2.93 -31.55
CA PRO A 285 3.33 2.26 -32.83
C PRO A 285 3.41 3.18 -34.06
N SER A 286 2.82 4.37 -33.98
CA SER A 286 2.85 5.37 -35.05
C SER A 286 3.97 6.41 -34.90
N TYR A 287 4.83 6.29 -33.89
CA TYR A 287 5.92 7.24 -33.64
C TYR A 287 7.15 6.79 -34.41
N ASP A 288 7.63 7.63 -35.34
CA ASP A 288 8.71 7.28 -36.22
C ASP A 288 9.93 8.22 -36.13
N TYR A 289 10.91 7.99 -36.98
CA TYR A 289 12.12 8.82 -37.06
C TYR A 289 11.79 10.29 -37.34
N THR A 290 10.74 10.55 -38.11
CA THR A 290 10.37 11.92 -38.53
C THR A 290 9.79 12.72 -37.35
N ASP A 291 9.23 12.04 -36.34
CA ASP A 291 8.74 12.67 -35.11
C ASP A 291 9.86 12.88 -34.10
N PHE A 292 10.84 11.97 -34.11
CA PHE A 292 11.90 12.00 -33.07
C PHE A 292 13.10 12.85 -33.51
N VAL A 293 13.63 12.67 -34.72
CA VAL A 293 14.85 13.35 -35.13
C VAL A 293 14.52 14.50 -36.08
N GLU A 294 14.09 14.21 -37.31
CA GLU A 294 13.67 15.21 -38.32
C GLU A 294 12.90 14.57 -39.45
N GLY A 295 12.01 15.31 -40.06
CA GLY A 295 11.25 14.83 -41.24
C GLY A 295 10.70 15.93 -42.10
N LEU A 296 10.28 15.54 -43.31
CA LEU A 296 9.57 16.44 -44.21
C LEU A 296 8.09 16.52 -43.78
N ARG A 297 7.62 17.73 -43.58
CA ARG A 297 6.19 17.98 -43.27
C ARG A 297 5.57 18.83 -44.38
N PRO A 298 4.33 18.50 -44.79
CA PRO A 298 3.63 19.30 -45.80
C PRO A 298 3.39 20.71 -45.29
N LYS A 299 3.66 21.70 -46.14
CA LYS A 299 3.42 23.11 -45.86
C LYS A 299 2.60 23.70 -46.98
N SER A 300 1.50 24.37 -46.68
CA SER A 300 0.73 25.13 -47.62
C SER A 300 1.51 26.36 -48.10
N GLN A 301 1.71 26.51 -49.40
CA GLN A 301 2.31 27.72 -49.99
C GLN A 301 1.21 28.73 -50.34
N ASN A 302 1.58 30.02 -50.40
CA ASN A 302 0.66 31.14 -50.66
C ASN A 302 -0.07 31.06 -52.00
N ASN A 303 0.38 30.20 -52.92
CA ASN A 303 -0.22 29.95 -54.25
C ASN A 303 -1.19 28.75 -54.26
N GLY A 304 -1.47 28.12 -53.13
CA GLY A 304 -2.35 26.94 -53.01
C GLY A 304 -1.68 25.60 -53.29
N GLU A 305 -0.39 25.59 -53.64
CA GLU A 305 0.37 24.35 -53.80
C GLU A 305 0.89 23.82 -52.46
N ILE A 306 1.04 22.48 -52.39
CA ILE A 306 1.60 21.81 -51.20
C ILE A 306 3.11 21.69 -51.41
N GLY A 307 3.87 22.44 -50.63
CA GLY A 307 5.31 22.25 -50.52
C GLY A 307 5.67 21.35 -49.33
N PHE A 308 6.95 21.04 -49.21
CA PHE A 308 7.48 20.31 -48.05
C PHE A 308 8.56 21.14 -47.38
N GLU A 309 8.53 21.17 -46.06
CA GLU A 309 9.61 21.74 -45.24
C GLU A 309 10.21 20.68 -44.32
N ARG A 310 11.50 20.79 -44.08
CA ARG A 310 12.18 19.94 -43.08
C ARG A 310 11.90 20.52 -41.69
N LYS A 311 11.24 19.73 -40.86
CA LYS A 311 10.95 20.06 -39.49
C LYS A 311 11.78 19.18 -38.55
N ASP A 312 12.39 19.79 -37.54
CA ASP A 312 13.10 19.06 -36.50
C ASP A 312 12.11 18.31 -35.61
N GLY A 313 12.49 17.10 -35.21
CA GLY A 313 11.77 16.29 -34.25
C GLY A 313 12.20 16.64 -32.80
N VAL A 314 11.49 16.05 -31.84
CA VAL A 314 11.62 16.36 -30.39
C VAL A 314 13.06 16.21 -29.90
N PHE A 315 13.77 15.17 -30.31
CA PHE A 315 15.16 14.92 -29.90
C PHE A 315 16.12 15.98 -30.42
N LYS A 316 16.00 16.32 -31.70
CA LYS A 316 16.89 17.33 -32.32
C LYS A 316 16.62 18.73 -31.77
N GLU A 317 15.37 19.09 -31.48
CA GLU A 317 15.03 20.34 -30.81
C GLU A 317 15.60 20.37 -29.38
N PHE A 318 15.57 19.24 -28.65
CA PHE A 318 16.18 19.11 -27.34
C PHE A 318 17.69 19.31 -27.38
N CYS A 319 18.38 18.69 -28.34
CA CYS A 319 19.83 18.86 -28.53
C CYS A 319 20.22 20.30 -28.86
N LYS A 320 19.41 21.00 -29.68
CA LYS A 320 19.65 22.43 -29.99
C LYS A 320 19.55 23.32 -28.75
N ARG A 321 18.56 23.03 -27.87
CA ARG A 321 18.45 23.76 -26.59
C ARG A 321 19.65 23.48 -25.67
N ALA A 322 20.08 22.23 -25.59
CA ALA A 322 21.24 21.85 -24.79
C ALA A 322 22.53 22.58 -25.24
N LEU A 323 22.73 22.71 -26.56
CA LEU A 323 23.86 23.44 -27.14
C LEU A 323 23.84 24.95 -26.86
N GLN A 324 22.69 25.53 -26.55
CA GLN A 324 22.55 26.95 -26.19
C GLN A 324 22.92 27.22 -24.72
N ASN A 325 23.00 26.17 -23.91
CA ASN A 325 23.35 26.24 -22.50
C ASN A 325 24.85 25.91 -22.21
N LEU A 326 25.62 25.62 -23.26
CA LEU A 326 27.06 25.45 -23.22
C LEU A 326 27.78 26.77 -23.53
#